data_db4d2a3e2197c8073a62233bb93842c7
#
_entry.id   db4d2a3e2197c8073a62233bb93842c7
#
_cell.length_a   1.000
_cell.length_b   1.000
_cell.length_c   1.000
_cell.angle_alpha   90.00
_cell.angle_beta   90.00
_cell.angle_gamma   90.00
#
_symmetry.space_group_name_H-M   'P 1'
#
loop_
_entity.id
_entity.type
_entity.pdbx_description
1 polymer ?
#
loop_
_entity_poly.entity_id
_entity_poly.type
_entity_poly.pdbx_seq_one_letter_code
_entity_poly.pdbx_strand_id
1 'polypeptide(L)'
;LINQLKPFDIKFHLSERVDDVKKENDNWIVKTNNGTVFSTPNVIIAGGVGSFEPRKFPIKECEKFENKSIFYSVKNKKIFEGKTVTIFGGGDSALDWAVELSNSSSVNLIHRRDDFRGAQATVDKVLELAKKSKINLFTKYQISDVKGDSELESIEIKNDNKETKTLKTDYVLGFFGLIMQLGPIANWGLNIDKKTIEVD
;
A
#
# COMPACT_ATOMS: atom_id res chain seq x y z
N LEU A 1 -4.92 19.87 -16.70
CA LEU A 1 -6.16 19.11 -16.98
C LEU A 1 -7.40 19.98 -16.73
N ILE A 2 -7.65 20.49 -15.51
CA ILE A 2 -8.87 21.29 -15.21
C ILE A 2 -9.00 22.52 -16.13
N ASN A 3 -7.89 23.21 -16.43
CA ASN A 3 -7.92 24.37 -17.34
C ASN A 3 -8.30 23.99 -18.79
N GLN A 4 -8.03 22.75 -19.20
CA GLN A 4 -8.41 22.25 -20.54
C GLN A 4 -9.92 21.99 -20.66
N LEU A 5 -10.61 21.82 -19.52
CA LEU A 5 -12.03 21.56 -19.45
C LEU A 5 -12.89 22.84 -19.42
N LYS A 6 -12.28 24.00 -19.11
CA LYS A 6 -13.00 25.30 -18.98
C LYS A 6 -13.86 25.69 -20.22
N PRO A 7 -13.48 25.37 -21.47
CA PRO A 7 -14.31 25.72 -22.63
C PRO A 7 -15.59 24.88 -22.75
N PHE A 8 -15.72 23.80 -21.97
CA PHE A 8 -16.84 22.87 -22.05
C PHE A 8 -17.78 23.04 -20.86
N ASP A 9 -19.08 22.93 -21.09
CA ASP A 9 -20.09 22.93 -20.01
C ASP A 9 -20.14 21.57 -19.31
N ILE A 10 -19.20 21.36 -18.40
CA ILE A 10 -19.06 20.10 -17.66
C ILE A 10 -19.55 20.27 -16.23
N LYS A 11 -20.47 19.40 -15.80
CA LYS A 11 -20.88 19.30 -14.40
C LYS A 11 -20.00 18.30 -13.67
N PHE A 12 -19.37 18.74 -12.58
CA PHE A 12 -18.57 17.91 -11.70
C PHE A 12 -19.37 17.50 -10.47
N HIS A 13 -19.43 16.20 -10.22
CA HIS A 13 -19.95 15.61 -8.98
C HIS A 13 -18.78 15.07 -8.18
N LEU A 14 -18.17 15.94 -7.37
CA LEU A 14 -16.99 15.60 -6.57
C LEU A 14 -17.41 14.94 -5.25
N SER A 15 -16.52 14.09 -4.71
CA SER A 15 -16.76 13.34 -3.47
C SER A 15 -17.99 12.40 -3.55
N GLU A 16 -18.36 12.00 -4.76
CA GLU A 16 -19.38 10.98 -5.02
C GLU A 16 -18.73 9.74 -5.66
N ARG A 17 -19.13 8.58 -5.19
CA ARG A 17 -18.76 7.30 -5.77
C ARG A 17 -19.96 6.71 -6.49
N VAL A 18 -19.77 6.21 -7.70
CA VAL A 18 -20.77 5.43 -8.40
C VAL A 18 -20.86 4.04 -7.79
N ASP A 19 -22.00 3.67 -7.25
CA ASP A 19 -22.23 2.38 -6.59
C ASP A 19 -22.93 1.38 -7.52
N ASP A 20 -23.80 1.83 -8.41
CA ASP A 20 -24.57 0.96 -9.30
C ASP A 20 -24.69 1.57 -10.70
N VAL A 21 -24.58 0.71 -11.72
CA VAL A 21 -24.78 1.06 -13.12
C VAL A 21 -25.60 -0.05 -13.76
N LYS A 22 -26.77 0.28 -14.27
CA LYS A 22 -27.66 -0.66 -14.92
C LYS A 22 -28.23 -0.11 -16.22
N LYS A 23 -28.39 -0.97 -17.20
CA LYS A 23 -29.08 -0.60 -18.46
C LYS A 23 -30.59 -0.73 -18.27
N GLU A 24 -31.31 0.34 -18.56
CA GLU A 24 -32.77 0.37 -18.60
C GLU A 24 -33.21 0.96 -19.94
N ASN A 25 -33.84 0.14 -20.78
CA ASN A 25 -34.18 0.48 -22.17
C ASN A 25 -32.93 0.94 -22.94
N ASP A 26 -32.94 2.15 -23.51
CA ASP A 26 -31.86 2.73 -24.30
C ASP A 26 -30.84 3.52 -23.44
N ASN A 27 -31.11 3.67 -22.16
CA ASN A 27 -30.26 4.46 -21.24
C ASN A 27 -29.58 3.59 -20.17
N TRP A 28 -28.48 4.12 -19.66
CA TRP A 28 -27.83 3.66 -18.46
C TRP A 28 -28.30 4.48 -17.26
N ILE A 29 -28.71 3.80 -16.20
CA ILE A 29 -29.04 4.42 -14.93
C ILE A 29 -27.82 4.26 -14.03
N VAL A 30 -27.26 5.39 -13.63
CA VAL A 30 -26.06 5.48 -12.78
C VAL A 30 -26.47 6.02 -11.42
N LYS A 31 -26.17 5.28 -10.34
CA LYS A 31 -26.50 5.68 -8.96
C LYS A 31 -25.22 5.88 -8.14
N THR A 32 -25.20 6.93 -7.34
CA THR A 32 -24.07 7.25 -6.46
C THR A 32 -24.39 6.92 -5.00
N ASN A 33 -23.34 6.86 -4.18
CA ASN A 33 -23.44 6.68 -2.73
C ASN A 33 -24.18 7.82 -2.00
N ASN A 34 -24.30 9.00 -2.63
CA ASN A 34 -25.03 10.14 -2.09
C ASN A 34 -26.50 10.18 -2.55
N GLY A 35 -26.95 9.16 -3.29
CA GLY A 35 -28.31 9.07 -3.80
C GLY A 35 -28.58 9.84 -5.09
N THR A 36 -27.55 10.43 -5.71
CA THR A 36 -27.68 11.05 -7.03
C THR A 36 -27.95 9.96 -8.08
N VAL A 37 -28.89 10.21 -8.99
CA VAL A 37 -29.26 9.30 -10.07
C VAL A 37 -29.12 10.02 -11.40
N PHE A 38 -28.39 9.40 -12.33
CA PHE A 38 -28.28 9.90 -13.72
C PHE A 38 -28.91 8.91 -14.69
N SER A 39 -29.53 9.44 -15.75
CA SER A 39 -29.96 8.66 -16.91
C SER A 39 -29.21 9.18 -18.13
N THR A 40 -28.48 8.32 -18.81
CA THR A 40 -27.61 8.71 -19.94
C THR A 40 -27.50 7.60 -20.96
N PRO A 41 -27.42 7.91 -22.27
CA PRO A 41 -27.21 6.90 -23.30
C PRO A 41 -25.81 6.26 -23.25
N ASN A 42 -24.80 6.95 -22.69
CA ASN A 42 -23.42 6.45 -22.67
C ASN A 42 -22.78 6.65 -21.29
N VAL A 43 -21.97 5.70 -20.88
CA VAL A 43 -21.13 5.77 -19.67
C VAL A 43 -19.69 5.47 -20.07
N ILE A 44 -18.77 6.36 -19.69
CA ILE A 44 -17.33 6.15 -19.89
C ILE A 44 -16.72 5.84 -18.51
N ILE A 45 -16.15 4.65 -18.39
CA ILE A 45 -15.46 4.24 -17.17
C ILE A 45 -14.00 4.65 -17.28
N ALA A 46 -13.61 5.65 -16.51
CA ALA A 46 -12.23 6.16 -16.41
C ALA A 46 -11.69 6.06 -14.98
N GLY A 47 -11.99 4.96 -14.29
CA GLY A 47 -11.67 4.72 -12.89
C GLY A 47 -10.19 4.38 -12.61
N GLY A 48 -9.33 4.42 -13.64
CA GLY A 48 -7.93 4.03 -13.51
C GLY A 48 -7.80 2.57 -13.08
N VAL A 49 -6.92 2.32 -12.13
CA VAL A 49 -6.67 0.98 -11.58
C VAL A 49 -7.56 0.63 -10.38
N GLY A 50 -8.63 1.36 -10.18
CA GLY A 50 -9.52 1.22 -9.01
C GLY A 50 -8.92 1.82 -7.73
N SER A 51 -9.40 1.39 -6.58
CA SER A 51 -8.79 1.75 -5.32
C SER A 51 -7.60 0.85 -5.01
N PHE A 52 -6.53 1.45 -4.49
CA PHE A 52 -5.37 0.72 -3.99
C PHE A 52 -5.49 0.51 -2.50
N GLU A 53 -5.41 -0.74 -2.09
CA GLU A 53 -5.22 -1.08 -0.68
C GLU A 53 -3.84 -1.70 -0.49
N PRO A 54 -3.07 -1.27 0.50
CA PRO A 54 -1.82 -1.90 0.81
C PRO A 54 -2.09 -3.34 1.29
N ARG A 55 -1.23 -4.26 0.88
CA ARG A 55 -1.24 -5.59 1.49
C ARG A 55 -0.83 -5.47 2.94
N LYS A 56 -1.68 -5.97 3.82
CA LYS A 56 -1.45 -5.97 5.25
C LYS A 56 -0.53 -7.12 5.69
N PHE A 57 -0.02 -7.02 6.90
CA PHE A 57 0.66 -8.13 7.54
C PHE A 57 -0.30 -9.31 7.72
N PRO A 58 0.15 -10.56 7.55
CA PRO A 58 -0.70 -11.74 7.67
C PRO A 58 -1.00 -12.14 9.13
N ILE A 59 -0.63 -11.30 10.10
CA ILE A 59 -0.77 -11.52 11.54
C ILE A 59 -1.85 -10.59 12.06
N LYS A 60 -2.91 -11.15 12.63
CA LYS A 60 -4.07 -10.40 13.12
C LYS A 60 -3.70 -9.43 14.25
N GLU A 61 -2.74 -9.78 15.07
CA GLU A 61 -2.24 -8.97 16.17
C GLU A 61 -1.68 -7.62 15.72
N CYS A 62 -1.26 -7.50 14.45
CA CYS A 62 -0.81 -6.24 13.88
C CYS A 62 -1.93 -5.19 13.80
N GLU A 63 -3.19 -5.61 13.69
CA GLU A 63 -4.34 -4.69 13.50
C GLU A 63 -4.46 -3.67 14.64
N LYS A 64 -4.16 -4.07 15.89
CA LYS A 64 -4.25 -3.16 17.05
C LYS A 64 -3.25 -2.00 17.01
N PHE A 65 -2.17 -2.16 16.24
CA PHE A 65 -1.12 -1.17 16.08
C PHE A 65 -1.21 -0.38 14.77
N GLU A 66 -2.13 -0.74 13.86
CA GLU A 66 -2.31 -0.03 12.59
C GLU A 66 -2.66 1.44 12.80
N ASN A 67 -2.04 2.30 12.01
CA ASN A 67 -2.14 3.76 12.08
C ASN A 67 -1.63 4.39 13.40
N LYS A 68 -1.00 3.60 14.28
CA LYS A 68 -0.32 4.07 15.50
C LYS A 68 1.18 3.82 15.39
N SER A 69 1.58 2.57 15.35
CA SER A 69 2.98 2.12 15.24
C SER A 69 3.24 1.30 13.97
N ILE A 70 2.21 0.78 13.31
CA ILE A 70 2.31 0.02 12.05
C ILE A 70 1.68 0.83 10.92
N PHE A 71 2.44 1.09 9.87
CA PHE A 71 2.01 1.86 8.71
C PHE A 71 2.33 1.14 7.41
N TYR A 72 1.51 1.36 6.39
CA TYR A 72 1.68 0.86 5.03
C TYR A 72 2.01 1.96 4.03
N SER A 73 2.07 3.19 4.50
CA SER A 73 2.51 4.37 3.74
C SER A 73 3.08 5.42 4.70
N VAL A 74 4.03 6.20 4.24
CA VAL A 74 4.62 7.28 5.02
C VAL A 74 4.01 8.61 4.60
N LYS A 75 3.27 9.26 5.48
CA LYS A 75 2.69 10.60 5.28
C LYS A 75 3.57 11.70 5.87
N ASN A 76 4.24 11.41 6.98
CA ASN A 76 5.12 12.33 7.67
C ASN A 76 6.33 11.56 8.22
N LYS A 77 7.51 11.80 7.66
CA LYS A 77 8.74 11.11 8.05
C LYS A 77 9.29 11.57 9.40
N LYS A 78 8.91 12.76 9.88
CA LYS A 78 9.44 13.32 11.13
C LYS A 78 9.09 12.48 12.36
N ILE A 79 8.01 11.73 12.33
CA ILE A 79 7.61 10.87 13.46
C ILE A 79 8.62 9.76 13.75
N PHE A 80 9.48 9.42 12.78
CA PHE A 80 10.46 8.35 12.90
C PHE A 80 11.85 8.84 13.36
N GLU A 81 12.08 10.16 13.43
CA GLU A 81 13.37 10.72 13.83
C GLU A 81 13.78 10.27 15.24
N GLY A 82 15.01 9.75 15.38
CA GLY A 82 15.54 9.20 16.63
C GLY A 82 14.92 7.89 17.09
N LYS A 83 14.07 7.26 16.26
CA LYS A 83 13.34 6.04 16.57
C LYS A 83 13.97 4.81 15.91
N THR A 84 13.59 3.64 16.40
CA THR A 84 13.89 2.37 15.73
C THR A 84 12.72 2.01 14.81
N VAL A 85 13.00 1.91 13.52
CA VAL A 85 12.00 1.61 12.47
C VAL A 85 12.33 0.30 11.80
N THR A 86 11.39 -0.62 11.79
CA THR A 86 11.51 -1.89 11.07
C THR A 86 10.70 -1.86 9.79
N ILE A 87 11.36 -2.05 8.66
CA ILE A 87 10.78 -1.96 7.32
C ILE A 87 10.70 -3.35 6.72
N PHE A 88 9.52 -3.75 6.25
CA PHE A 88 9.29 -5.00 5.55
C PHE A 88 9.04 -4.76 4.07
N GLY A 89 9.83 -5.39 3.23
CA GLY A 89 9.69 -5.33 1.78
C GLY A 89 11.02 -5.51 1.06
N GLY A 90 10.98 -5.52 -0.25
CA GLY A 90 12.17 -5.69 -1.09
C GLY A 90 12.00 -5.07 -2.48
N GLY A 91 10.97 -4.24 -2.67
CA GLY A 91 10.77 -3.39 -3.84
C GLY A 91 11.21 -1.96 -3.57
N ASP A 92 11.09 -1.09 -4.58
CA ASP A 92 11.57 0.30 -4.53
C ASP A 92 11.12 1.05 -3.28
N SER A 93 9.82 1.01 -2.93
CA SER A 93 9.31 1.74 -1.76
C SER A 93 10.00 1.33 -0.45
N ALA A 94 10.26 0.03 -0.24
CA ALA A 94 10.93 -0.44 0.98
C ALA A 94 12.39 0.01 1.03
N LEU A 95 13.09 -0.09 -0.10
CA LEU A 95 14.50 0.25 -0.20
C LEU A 95 14.73 1.75 -0.11
N ASP A 96 13.91 2.55 -0.80
CA ASP A 96 14.00 4.02 -0.75
C ASP A 96 13.76 4.54 0.68
N TRP A 97 12.73 4.03 1.38
CA TRP A 97 12.48 4.41 2.76
C TRP A 97 13.56 3.91 3.72
N ALA A 98 14.16 2.74 3.48
CA ALA A 98 15.28 2.27 4.29
C ALA A 98 16.50 3.19 4.16
N VAL A 99 16.83 3.62 2.94
CA VAL A 99 17.92 4.58 2.69
C VAL A 99 17.60 5.93 3.33
N GLU A 100 16.38 6.47 3.09
CA GLU A 100 15.99 7.78 3.60
C GLU A 100 16.02 7.85 5.12
N LEU A 101 15.40 6.87 5.80
CA LEU A 101 15.30 6.85 7.26
C LEU A 101 16.63 6.51 7.95
N SER A 102 17.56 5.83 7.29
CA SER A 102 18.87 5.51 7.86
C SER A 102 19.71 6.73 8.23
N ASN A 103 19.33 7.93 7.75
CA ASN A 103 20.00 9.19 8.08
C ASN A 103 19.57 9.76 9.44
N SER A 104 18.39 9.39 9.94
CA SER A 104 17.80 10.00 11.14
C SER A 104 17.23 8.98 12.13
N SER A 105 17.26 7.69 11.82
CA SER A 105 16.64 6.61 12.59
C SER A 105 17.51 5.36 12.60
N SER A 106 17.31 4.48 13.58
CA SER A 106 17.82 3.11 13.51
C SER A 106 16.92 2.28 12.61
N VAL A 107 17.45 1.69 11.55
CA VAL A 107 16.66 0.97 10.55
C VAL A 107 16.97 -0.52 10.56
N ASN A 108 15.92 -1.35 10.70
CA ASN A 108 15.94 -2.76 10.38
C ASN A 108 15.20 -2.96 9.04
N LEU A 109 15.86 -3.54 8.04
CA LEU A 109 15.23 -3.91 6.78
C LEU A 109 15.08 -5.41 6.70
N ILE A 110 13.84 -5.87 6.53
CA ILE A 110 13.49 -7.29 6.50
C ILE A 110 12.92 -7.65 5.15
N HIS A 111 13.51 -8.64 4.51
CA HIS A 111 13.05 -9.17 3.25
C HIS A 111 12.94 -10.69 3.30
N ARG A 112 11.84 -11.24 2.75
CA ARG A 112 11.56 -12.68 2.75
C ARG A 112 12.41 -13.50 1.77
N ARG A 113 13.16 -12.85 0.87
CA ARG A 113 14.02 -13.46 -0.14
C ARG A 113 15.45 -12.96 0.00
N ASP A 114 16.39 -13.54 -0.74
CA ASP A 114 17.74 -13.01 -0.88
C ASP A 114 17.78 -11.85 -1.89
N ASP A 115 16.99 -11.93 -2.96
CA ASP A 115 17.02 -11.00 -4.07
C ASP A 115 16.00 -9.89 -3.90
N PHE A 116 16.43 -8.65 -4.04
CA PHE A 116 15.59 -7.48 -4.07
C PHE A 116 15.01 -7.24 -5.48
N ARG A 117 13.85 -6.57 -5.54
CA ARG A 117 13.16 -6.22 -6.79
C ARG A 117 13.19 -4.74 -7.12
N GLY A 118 13.82 -3.94 -6.30
CA GLY A 118 13.98 -2.51 -6.53
C GLY A 118 15.08 -2.19 -7.55
N ALA A 119 15.19 -0.92 -7.91
CA ALA A 119 16.23 -0.43 -8.81
C ALA A 119 17.62 -0.78 -8.28
N GLN A 120 18.49 -1.29 -9.15
CA GLN A 120 19.82 -1.80 -8.76
C GLN A 120 20.64 -0.76 -7.98
N ALA A 121 20.59 0.52 -8.39
CA ALA A 121 21.29 1.59 -7.69
C ALA A 121 20.84 1.74 -6.23
N THR A 122 19.55 1.59 -5.93
CA THR A 122 19.02 1.64 -4.55
C THR A 122 19.40 0.37 -3.78
N VAL A 123 19.38 -0.80 -4.42
CA VAL A 123 19.85 -2.06 -3.83
C VAL A 123 21.31 -1.93 -3.40
N ASP A 124 22.19 -1.46 -4.30
CA ASP A 124 23.61 -1.27 -4.02
C ASP A 124 23.83 -0.31 -2.84
N LYS A 125 23.03 0.76 -2.78
CA LYS A 125 23.07 1.73 -1.68
C LYS A 125 22.67 1.11 -0.35
N VAL A 126 21.59 0.30 -0.32
CA VAL A 126 21.17 -0.44 0.88
C VAL A 126 22.25 -1.39 1.35
N LEU A 127 22.87 -2.15 0.45
CA LEU A 127 23.94 -3.08 0.79
C LEU A 127 25.19 -2.35 1.31
N GLU A 128 25.53 -1.19 0.74
CA GLU A 128 26.61 -0.33 1.27
C GLU A 128 26.29 0.14 2.70
N LEU A 129 25.06 0.62 2.94
CA LEU A 129 24.63 1.08 4.27
C LEU A 129 24.60 -0.07 5.29
N ALA A 130 24.20 -1.26 4.85
CA ALA A 130 24.24 -2.45 5.70
C ALA A 130 25.66 -2.85 6.08
N LYS A 131 26.62 -2.82 5.15
CA LYS A 131 28.04 -3.03 5.44
C LYS A 131 28.62 -2.02 6.44
N LYS A 132 28.11 -0.79 6.42
CA LYS A 132 28.47 0.29 7.37
C LYS A 132 27.69 0.26 8.69
N SER A 133 26.86 -0.77 8.91
CA SER A 133 26.00 -0.91 10.09
C SER A 133 25.02 0.26 10.29
N LYS A 134 24.66 0.96 9.19
CA LYS A 134 23.62 2.01 9.19
C LYS A 134 22.22 1.43 9.01
N ILE A 135 22.13 0.25 8.40
CA ILE A 135 20.91 -0.54 8.25
C ILE A 135 21.21 -1.95 8.74
N ASN A 136 20.38 -2.49 9.62
CA ASN A 136 20.39 -3.90 9.97
C ASN A 136 19.58 -4.66 8.93
N LEU A 137 20.24 -5.46 8.09
CA LEU A 137 19.60 -6.20 7.01
C LEU A 137 19.33 -7.64 7.41
N PHE A 138 18.09 -8.09 7.23
CA PHE A 138 17.63 -9.46 7.49
C PHE A 138 16.96 -10.00 6.22
N THR A 139 17.67 -10.82 5.45
CA THR A 139 17.08 -11.57 4.30
C THR A 139 16.59 -12.93 4.76
N LYS A 140 15.61 -13.51 4.03
CA LYS A 140 14.92 -14.77 4.34
C LYS A 140 14.13 -14.74 5.67
N TYR A 141 13.77 -13.58 6.16
CA TYR A 141 12.94 -13.44 7.36
C TYR A 141 11.57 -12.86 7.02
N GLN A 142 10.59 -13.28 7.79
CA GLN A 142 9.22 -12.75 7.78
C GLN A 142 8.79 -12.47 9.22
N ILE A 143 7.81 -11.58 9.39
CA ILE A 143 7.22 -11.33 10.69
C ILE A 143 6.49 -12.59 11.18
N SER A 144 6.65 -12.94 12.45
CA SER A 144 5.97 -14.06 13.10
C SER A 144 5.11 -13.63 14.28
N ASP A 145 5.45 -12.52 14.95
CA ASP A 145 4.69 -12.01 16.08
C ASP A 145 4.96 -10.51 16.30
N VAL A 146 4.07 -9.84 17.04
CA VAL A 146 4.21 -8.45 17.50
C VAL A 146 3.92 -8.36 18.98
N LYS A 147 4.71 -7.58 19.73
CA LYS A 147 4.57 -7.42 21.18
C LYS A 147 4.47 -5.95 21.56
N GLY A 148 3.66 -5.67 22.55
CA GLY A 148 3.37 -4.37 23.11
C GLY A 148 1.94 -4.30 23.60
N ASP A 149 1.66 -3.35 24.44
CA ASP A 149 0.31 -3.16 25.01
C ASP A 149 -0.43 -2.00 24.30
N SER A 150 -0.22 -0.77 24.73
CA SER A 150 -0.79 0.43 24.05
C SER A 150 0.02 0.83 22.82
N GLU A 151 1.32 0.61 22.85
CA GLU A 151 2.27 0.88 21.78
C GLU A 151 3.05 -0.39 21.42
N LEU A 152 3.63 -0.40 20.24
CA LEU A 152 4.50 -1.48 19.79
C LEU A 152 5.85 -1.36 20.50
N GLU A 153 6.34 -2.47 21.04
CA GLU A 153 7.64 -2.53 21.73
C GLU A 153 8.65 -3.37 20.96
N SER A 154 8.21 -4.46 20.38
CA SER A 154 9.07 -5.37 19.63
C SER A 154 8.27 -6.22 18.64
N ILE A 155 8.99 -6.80 17.72
CA ILE A 155 8.47 -7.80 16.79
C ILE A 155 9.32 -9.05 16.88
N GLU A 156 8.73 -10.18 16.52
CA GLU A 156 9.46 -11.40 16.25
C GLU A 156 9.49 -11.66 14.75
N ILE A 157 10.66 -11.99 14.23
CA ILE A 157 10.87 -12.41 12.85
C ILE A 157 11.37 -13.85 12.81
N LYS A 158 11.01 -14.58 11.77
CA LYS A 158 11.33 -16.00 11.58
C LYS A 158 11.80 -16.27 10.18
N ASN A 159 12.82 -17.11 10.04
CA ASN A 159 13.30 -17.61 8.75
C ASN A 159 12.69 -18.98 8.40
N ASP A 160 13.03 -19.50 7.21
CA ASP A 160 12.53 -20.79 6.73
C ASP A 160 13.06 -21.97 7.57
N ASN A 161 14.20 -21.82 8.24
CA ASN A 161 14.75 -22.81 9.17
C ASN A 161 14.08 -22.77 10.56
N LYS A 162 13.03 -21.96 10.74
CA LYS A 162 12.32 -21.73 12.00
C LYS A 162 13.15 -21.03 13.09
N GLU A 163 14.29 -20.45 12.75
CA GLU A 163 15.03 -19.58 13.65
C GLU A 163 14.29 -18.28 13.86
N THR A 164 14.13 -17.88 15.11
CA THR A 164 13.43 -16.64 15.48
C THR A 164 14.39 -15.60 16.04
N LYS A 165 14.05 -14.33 15.81
CA LYS A 165 14.75 -13.18 16.39
C LYS A 165 13.75 -12.16 16.87
N THR A 166 13.95 -11.65 18.08
CA THR A 166 13.16 -10.53 18.61
C THR A 166 13.90 -9.24 18.34
N LEU A 167 13.24 -8.30 17.70
CA LEU A 167 13.77 -6.97 17.39
C LEU A 167 12.96 -5.92 18.15
N LYS A 168 13.62 -5.11 18.98
CA LYS A 168 12.98 -3.90 19.53
C LYS A 168 12.70 -2.94 18.40
N THR A 169 11.52 -2.34 18.38
CA THR A 169 11.13 -1.39 17.35
C THR A 169 9.99 -0.50 17.83
N ASP A 170 10.08 0.79 17.53
CA ASP A 170 9.02 1.75 17.82
C ASP A 170 7.97 1.76 16.70
N TYR A 171 8.42 1.57 15.47
CA TYR A 171 7.55 1.62 14.28
C TYR A 171 7.84 0.50 13.30
N VAL A 172 6.79 0.07 12.62
CA VAL A 172 6.88 -0.93 11.54
C VAL A 172 6.26 -0.36 10.26
N LEU A 173 6.97 -0.50 9.15
CA LEU A 173 6.50 -0.13 7.81
C LEU A 173 6.37 -1.37 6.95
N GLY A 174 5.18 -1.61 6.39
CA GLY A 174 4.90 -2.75 5.52
C GLY A 174 4.76 -2.34 4.06
N PHE A 175 5.75 -2.64 3.21
CA PHE A 175 5.74 -2.35 1.78
C PHE A 175 5.64 -3.64 0.96
N PHE A 176 4.49 -4.30 1.00
CA PHE A 176 4.24 -5.58 0.31
C PHE A 176 3.60 -5.43 -1.07
N GLY A 177 3.49 -4.18 -1.57
CA GLY A 177 2.75 -3.83 -2.76
C GLY A 177 1.28 -3.54 -2.47
N LEU A 178 0.58 -3.19 -3.53
CA LEU A 178 -0.82 -2.77 -3.48
C LEU A 178 -1.72 -3.89 -4.03
N ILE A 179 -2.93 -3.96 -3.49
CA ILE A 179 -4.00 -4.79 -4.04
C ILE A 179 -4.94 -3.83 -4.76
N MET A 180 -5.14 -4.07 -6.05
CA MET A 180 -6.17 -3.38 -6.82
C MET A 180 -7.55 -3.90 -6.42
N GLN A 181 -8.46 -2.99 -6.14
CA GLN A 181 -9.86 -3.26 -5.87
C GLN A 181 -10.71 -2.50 -6.90
N LEU A 182 -11.47 -3.22 -7.70
CA LEU A 182 -12.42 -2.61 -8.64
C LEU A 182 -13.61 -1.97 -7.92
N GLY A 183 -13.82 -2.33 -6.64
CA GLY A 183 -14.94 -1.82 -5.87
C GLY A 183 -16.28 -2.16 -6.53
N PRO A 184 -17.24 -1.22 -6.56
CA PRO A 184 -18.57 -1.45 -7.15
C PRO A 184 -18.52 -1.86 -8.62
N ILE A 185 -17.50 -1.45 -9.37
CA ILE A 185 -17.33 -1.78 -10.80
C ILE A 185 -17.39 -3.29 -11.05
N ALA A 186 -16.89 -4.09 -10.10
CA ALA A 186 -16.91 -5.54 -10.19
C ALA A 186 -18.33 -6.14 -10.29
N ASN A 187 -19.35 -5.38 -9.89
CA ASN A 187 -20.74 -5.82 -9.83
C ASN A 187 -21.63 -5.21 -10.93
N TRP A 188 -21.07 -4.46 -11.89
CA TRP A 188 -21.84 -3.79 -12.94
C TRP A 188 -22.13 -4.67 -14.15
N GLY A 189 -21.79 -5.98 -14.09
CA GLY A 189 -22.04 -6.94 -15.17
C GLY A 189 -21.05 -6.83 -16.34
N LEU A 190 -19.89 -6.25 -16.11
CA LEU A 190 -18.81 -6.15 -17.10
C LEU A 190 -18.00 -7.44 -17.16
N ASN A 191 -17.45 -7.74 -18.33
CA ASN A 191 -16.48 -8.81 -18.48
C ASN A 191 -15.17 -8.39 -17.82
N ILE A 192 -14.71 -9.17 -16.83
CA ILE A 192 -13.53 -8.87 -16.04
C ILE A 192 -12.59 -10.08 -16.06
N ASP A 193 -11.36 -9.89 -16.58
CA ASP A 193 -10.26 -10.85 -16.44
C ASP A 193 -9.20 -10.28 -15.50
N LYS A 194 -8.83 -11.07 -14.47
CA LYS A 194 -7.78 -10.72 -13.49
C LYS A 194 -7.82 -9.28 -12.95
N LYS A 195 -9.03 -8.76 -12.70
CA LYS A 195 -9.31 -7.38 -12.24
C LYS A 195 -9.11 -6.30 -13.31
N THR A 196 -9.08 -6.65 -14.56
CA THR A 196 -9.09 -5.73 -15.70
C THR A 196 -10.41 -5.86 -16.44
N ILE A 197 -11.04 -4.74 -16.81
CA ILE A 197 -12.23 -4.74 -17.65
C ILE A 197 -11.78 -5.08 -19.07
N GLU A 198 -12.40 -6.12 -19.66
CA GLU A 198 -12.17 -6.45 -21.06
C GLU A 198 -12.77 -5.37 -21.95
N VAL A 199 -12.04 -4.92 -22.92
CA VAL A 199 -12.44 -3.93 -23.93
C VAL A 199 -12.12 -4.45 -25.33
N ASP A 200 -12.93 -4.05 -26.32
CA ASP A 200 -12.74 -4.40 -27.73
C ASP A 200 -11.52 -3.66 -28.34
#